data_42ce44a1a99f597b413f81236ac22f37
#
_entry.id   42ce44a1a99f597b413f81236ac22f37
#
_cell.length_a   1.000
_cell.length_b   1.000
_cell.length_c   1.000
_cell.angle_alpha   90.00
_cell.angle_beta   90.00
_cell.angle_gamma   90.00
#
_symmetry.space_group_name_H-M   'P 1'
#
loop_
_entity.id
_entity.type
_entity.pdbx_description
1 polymer ?
#
loop_
_entity_poly.entity_id
_entity_poly.type
_entity_poly.pdbx_seq_one_letter_code
_entity_poly.pdbx_strand_id
1 'polypeptide(L)'
;MKKSNSIPLLILVTGLFFALDLLLGGSSGFAAFREEGLVIGIRLPRALTALLCGAALSLGGLQMQSIFRNPLADPHIMGVSAGAGLGAALATMAGIGSGIIFPAFAGALICSLLVLAVASRTSSSSTLLMFGVMLGFAVNAIVAILQFSTAAEQLKLFYSWSAGSFSNMGFTGIYILAAVLAAALLTASVNAHGMDLILFGDGFASFCGARPGRIKFLALLSSSLLAAAVTSYCGPIGFIGIAGPHLARLLCRSSSHRRTIPCSLLCGAAVSCAADLLSQIWSTPLPVGSVMAIIGIPVVMAILLGSRPLSREQ
;
A
#
# COMPACT_ATOMS: atom_id res chain seq x y z
N MET A 1 -18.46 -27.91 -4.43
CA MET A 1 -17.83 -26.57 -4.66
C MET A 1 -16.61 -26.75 -5.58
N LYS A 2 -16.68 -26.30 -6.85
CA LYS A 2 -15.53 -26.32 -7.74
C LYS A 2 -14.41 -25.47 -7.11
N LYS A 3 -13.24 -26.07 -6.84
CA LYS A 3 -12.02 -25.33 -6.46
C LYS A 3 -11.75 -24.33 -7.57
N SER A 4 -11.93 -23.05 -7.30
CA SER A 4 -11.58 -22.01 -8.26
C SER A 4 -10.07 -22.02 -8.43
N ASN A 5 -9.57 -22.34 -9.62
CA ASN A 5 -8.16 -22.24 -9.98
C ASN A 5 -7.78 -20.77 -10.25
N SER A 6 -8.13 -19.87 -9.32
CA SER A 6 -7.92 -18.43 -9.46
C SER A 6 -6.44 -18.02 -9.38
N ILE A 7 -5.62 -18.76 -8.62
CA ILE A 7 -4.19 -18.42 -8.45
C ILE A 7 -3.41 -18.51 -9.77
N PRO A 8 -3.49 -19.61 -10.57
CA PRO A 8 -2.81 -19.65 -11.88
C PRO A 8 -3.26 -18.54 -12.83
N LEU A 9 -4.57 -18.25 -12.85
CA LEU A 9 -5.11 -17.14 -13.65
C LEU A 9 -4.53 -15.79 -13.19
N LEU A 10 -4.46 -15.55 -11.87
CA LEU A 10 -3.89 -14.32 -11.33
C LEU A 10 -2.39 -14.19 -11.62
N ILE A 11 -1.63 -15.29 -11.57
CA ILE A 11 -0.21 -15.29 -11.96
C ILE A 11 -0.08 -14.89 -13.43
N LEU A 12 -0.91 -15.47 -14.30
CA LEU A 12 -0.90 -15.14 -15.72
C LEU A 12 -1.26 -13.68 -15.98
N VAL A 13 -2.31 -13.16 -15.34
CA VAL A 13 -2.74 -11.76 -15.48
C VAL A 13 -1.67 -10.79 -14.95
N THR A 14 -1.10 -11.08 -13.77
CA THR A 14 -0.02 -10.26 -13.20
C THR A 14 1.22 -10.29 -14.10
N GLY A 15 1.60 -11.47 -14.58
CA GLY A 15 2.71 -11.63 -15.53
C GLY A 15 2.47 -10.90 -16.85
N LEU A 16 1.23 -10.90 -17.35
CA LEU A 16 0.85 -10.15 -18.55
C LEU A 16 1.00 -8.64 -18.35
N PHE A 17 0.43 -8.08 -17.26
CA PHE A 17 0.56 -6.65 -17.00
C PHE A 17 2.01 -6.23 -16.76
N PHE A 18 2.80 -7.04 -16.04
CA PHE A 18 4.23 -6.82 -15.85
C PHE A 18 4.99 -6.84 -17.18
N ALA A 19 4.72 -7.81 -18.05
CA ALA A 19 5.32 -7.89 -19.37
C ALA A 19 4.93 -6.70 -20.26
N LEU A 20 3.65 -6.31 -20.25
CA LEU A 20 3.17 -5.15 -20.99
C LEU A 20 3.82 -3.85 -20.48
N ASP A 21 3.95 -3.68 -19.18
CA ASP A 21 4.61 -2.53 -18.57
C ASP A 21 6.09 -2.45 -18.98
N LEU A 22 6.80 -3.58 -18.98
CA LEU A 22 8.18 -3.67 -19.44
C LEU A 22 8.33 -3.39 -20.95
N LEU A 23 7.39 -3.90 -21.78
CA LEU A 23 7.45 -3.81 -23.24
C LEU A 23 6.99 -2.45 -23.76
N LEU A 24 5.89 -1.92 -23.22
CA LEU A 24 5.19 -0.73 -23.73
C LEU A 24 5.42 0.51 -22.88
N GLY A 25 5.95 0.36 -21.68
CA GLY A 25 6.17 1.47 -20.76
C GLY A 25 7.08 2.55 -21.34
N GLY A 26 6.64 3.82 -21.25
CA GLY A 26 7.36 4.99 -21.73
C GLY A 26 7.11 5.34 -23.21
N SER A 27 7.48 6.58 -23.57
CA SER A 27 7.22 7.18 -24.89
C SER A 27 7.87 6.47 -26.06
N SER A 28 8.94 5.69 -25.83
CA SER A 28 9.69 4.99 -26.87
C SER A 28 9.12 3.61 -27.24
N GLY A 29 8.11 3.08 -26.50
CA GLY A 29 7.49 1.78 -26.79
C GLY A 29 8.52 0.68 -27.08
N PHE A 30 8.31 -0.10 -28.14
CA PHE A 30 9.24 -1.16 -28.57
C PHE A 30 10.63 -0.64 -29.04
N ALA A 31 10.76 0.64 -29.41
CA ALA A 31 12.05 1.19 -29.85
C ALA A 31 13.11 1.19 -28.73
N ALA A 32 12.68 1.19 -27.46
CA ALA A 32 13.60 1.13 -26.32
C ALA A 32 14.47 -0.14 -26.29
N PHE A 33 14.04 -1.24 -26.93
CA PHE A 33 14.86 -2.46 -27.02
C PHE A 33 16.08 -2.32 -27.92
N ARG A 34 16.15 -1.24 -28.73
CA ARG A 34 17.32 -0.94 -29.57
C ARG A 34 18.38 -0.11 -28.83
N GLU A 35 18.01 0.48 -27.69
CA GLU A 35 18.95 1.26 -26.88
C GLU A 35 19.50 0.37 -25.75
N GLU A 36 20.79 0.08 -25.81
CA GLU A 36 21.47 -0.72 -24.79
C GLU A 36 21.35 -0.02 -23.42
N GLY A 37 20.84 -0.75 -22.44
CA GLY A 37 20.75 -0.29 -21.04
C GLY A 37 19.42 0.37 -20.64
N LEU A 38 18.58 0.85 -21.56
CA LEU A 38 17.31 1.52 -21.19
C LEU A 38 16.34 0.57 -20.52
N VAL A 39 16.24 -0.65 -21.02
CA VAL A 39 15.33 -1.68 -20.47
C VAL A 39 15.79 -2.11 -19.07
N ILE A 40 17.08 -2.43 -18.91
CA ILE A 40 17.61 -2.93 -17.64
C ILE A 40 17.78 -1.78 -16.64
N GLY A 41 18.22 -0.60 -17.08
CA GLY A 41 18.53 0.52 -16.19
C GLY A 41 17.32 1.32 -15.72
N ILE A 42 16.24 1.37 -16.50
CA ILE A 42 15.09 2.25 -16.22
C ILE A 42 13.78 1.46 -16.14
N ARG A 43 13.42 0.69 -17.17
CA ARG A 43 12.11 0.04 -17.23
C ARG A 43 11.96 -1.10 -16.25
N LEU A 44 12.97 -1.97 -16.17
CA LEU A 44 12.93 -3.13 -15.28
C LEU A 44 12.84 -2.73 -13.80
N PRO A 45 13.66 -1.79 -13.28
CA PRO A 45 13.49 -1.30 -11.91
C PRO A 45 12.11 -0.70 -11.66
N ARG A 46 11.57 0.08 -12.59
CA ARG A 46 10.24 0.68 -12.48
C ARG A 46 9.12 -0.36 -12.41
N ALA A 47 9.10 -1.32 -13.35
CA ALA A 47 8.11 -2.39 -13.38
C ALA A 47 8.20 -3.31 -12.15
N LEU A 48 9.42 -3.63 -11.68
CA LEU A 48 9.63 -4.38 -10.43
C LEU A 48 9.13 -3.58 -9.21
N THR A 49 9.36 -2.27 -9.21
CA THR A 49 8.86 -1.39 -8.15
C THR A 49 7.34 -1.40 -8.13
N ALA A 50 6.68 -1.23 -9.28
CA ALA A 50 5.22 -1.28 -9.39
C ALA A 50 4.67 -2.62 -8.86
N LEU A 51 5.26 -3.74 -9.28
CA LEU A 51 4.87 -5.08 -8.85
C LEU A 51 5.00 -5.27 -7.33
N LEU A 52 6.16 -4.93 -6.76
CA LEU A 52 6.42 -5.11 -5.34
C LEU A 52 5.61 -4.14 -4.47
N CYS A 53 5.46 -2.87 -4.87
CA CYS A 53 4.63 -1.89 -4.18
C CYS A 53 3.18 -2.32 -4.15
N GLY A 54 2.65 -2.80 -5.29
CA GLY A 54 1.29 -3.31 -5.36
C GLY A 54 1.05 -4.49 -4.43
N ALA A 55 1.96 -5.47 -4.43
CA ALA A 55 1.91 -6.62 -3.54
C ALA A 55 1.99 -6.18 -2.06
N ALA A 56 2.92 -5.27 -1.74
CA ALA A 56 3.15 -4.79 -0.37
C ALA A 56 1.94 -4.04 0.20
N LEU A 57 1.41 -3.06 -0.54
CA LEU A 57 0.25 -2.29 -0.10
C LEU A 57 -1.01 -3.17 0.01
N SER A 58 -1.20 -4.10 -0.91
CA SER A 58 -2.32 -5.04 -0.87
C SER A 58 -2.24 -5.99 0.33
N LEU A 59 -1.06 -6.52 0.66
CA LEU A 59 -0.87 -7.32 1.87
C LEU A 59 -1.13 -6.51 3.14
N GLY A 60 -0.58 -5.30 3.21
CA GLY A 60 -0.83 -4.38 4.32
C GLY A 60 -2.31 -4.05 4.48
N GLY A 61 -3.00 -3.77 3.37
CA GLY A 61 -4.44 -3.52 3.35
C GLY A 61 -5.26 -4.71 3.83
N LEU A 62 -4.93 -5.93 3.39
CA LEU A 62 -5.60 -7.16 3.86
C LEU A 62 -5.50 -7.31 5.38
N GLN A 63 -4.31 -7.08 5.95
CA GLN A 63 -4.10 -7.12 7.39
C GLN A 63 -4.92 -6.05 8.12
N MET A 64 -4.92 -4.80 7.62
CA MET A 64 -5.70 -3.71 8.20
C MET A 64 -7.20 -3.97 8.17
N GLN A 65 -7.72 -4.41 7.02
CA GLN A 65 -9.13 -4.76 6.88
C GLN A 65 -9.56 -5.85 7.87
N SER A 66 -8.68 -6.81 8.14
CA SER A 66 -8.96 -7.90 9.08
C SER A 66 -8.99 -7.43 10.53
N ILE A 67 -8.02 -6.60 10.94
CA ILE A 67 -7.91 -6.10 12.32
C ILE A 67 -9.06 -5.14 12.65
N PHE A 68 -9.35 -4.23 11.73
CA PHE A 68 -10.40 -3.22 11.92
C PHE A 68 -11.79 -3.75 11.57
N ARG A 69 -11.89 -4.96 10.98
CA ARG A 69 -13.14 -5.52 10.47
C ARG A 69 -13.87 -4.52 9.58
N ASN A 70 -13.08 -3.78 8.80
CA ASN A 70 -13.57 -2.74 7.92
C ASN A 70 -12.94 -2.93 6.52
N PRO A 71 -13.74 -3.19 5.47
CA PRO A 71 -13.23 -3.43 4.12
C PRO A 71 -12.54 -2.21 3.49
N LEU A 72 -12.71 -1.02 4.07
CA LEU A 72 -12.11 0.23 3.61
C LEU A 72 -10.84 0.59 4.40
N ALA A 73 -10.41 -0.23 5.37
CA ALA A 73 -9.19 0.05 6.10
C ALA A 73 -7.97 -0.10 5.19
N ASP A 74 -7.11 0.91 5.24
CA ASP A 74 -5.89 1.03 4.43
C ASP A 74 -4.73 1.45 5.35
N PRO A 75 -3.50 0.97 5.14
CA PRO A 75 -2.34 1.35 5.94
C PRO A 75 -2.09 2.86 5.98
N HIS A 76 -2.43 3.57 4.92
CA HIS A 76 -2.22 5.02 4.82
C HIS A 76 -3.12 5.83 5.76
N ILE A 77 -4.31 5.33 6.12
CA ILE A 77 -5.26 6.00 7.02
C ILE A 77 -4.68 6.18 8.44
N MET A 78 -3.69 5.38 8.82
CA MET A 78 -3.09 5.43 10.15
C MET A 78 -1.99 6.49 10.33
N GLY A 79 -1.99 7.54 9.52
CA GLY A 79 -1.02 8.63 9.63
C GLY A 79 0.38 8.30 9.07
N VAL A 80 0.59 7.10 8.52
CA VAL A 80 1.88 6.67 7.93
C VAL A 80 2.29 7.62 6.81
N SER A 81 1.36 7.92 5.88
CA SER A 81 1.62 8.84 4.76
C SER A 81 1.85 10.27 5.22
N ALA A 82 1.11 10.74 6.24
CA ALA A 82 1.30 12.06 6.81
C ALA A 82 2.68 12.19 7.47
N GLY A 83 3.10 11.16 8.21
CA GLY A 83 4.43 11.08 8.80
C GLY A 83 5.54 11.08 7.75
N ALA A 84 5.38 10.29 6.68
CA ALA A 84 6.29 10.32 5.53
C ALA A 84 6.36 11.71 4.89
N GLY A 85 5.20 12.37 4.71
CA GLY A 85 5.08 13.73 4.20
C GLY A 85 5.82 14.75 5.07
N LEU A 86 5.71 14.62 6.40
CA LEU A 86 6.46 15.49 7.32
C LEU A 86 7.96 15.29 7.18
N GLY A 87 8.44 14.04 7.14
CA GLY A 87 9.85 13.75 6.94
C GLY A 87 10.36 14.27 5.59
N ALA A 88 9.60 14.08 4.53
CA ALA A 88 9.92 14.61 3.19
C ALA A 88 9.94 16.15 3.16
N ALA A 89 8.96 16.81 3.80
CA ALA A 89 8.92 18.27 3.91
C ALA A 89 10.15 18.82 4.63
N LEU A 90 10.51 18.25 5.77
CA LEU A 90 11.70 18.65 6.52
C LEU A 90 12.99 18.44 5.71
N ALA A 91 13.11 17.35 4.96
CA ALA A 91 14.28 17.09 4.10
C ALA A 91 14.39 18.10 2.95
N THR A 92 13.27 18.39 2.27
CA THR A 92 13.26 19.35 1.17
C THR A 92 13.57 20.76 1.65
N MET A 93 13.04 21.18 2.79
CA MET A 93 13.31 22.48 3.40
C MET A 93 14.76 22.63 3.87
N ALA A 94 15.36 21.55 4.37
CA ALA A 94 16.78 21.52 4.74
C ALA A 94 17.72 21.50 3.53
N GLY A 95 17.20 21.54 2.29
CA GLY A 95 17.99 21.49 1.06
C GLY A 95 18.57 20.10 0.74
N ILE A 96 18.08 19.04 1.39
CA ILE A 96 18.53 17.65 1.20
C ILE A 96 17.77 17.06 0.00
N GLY A 97 17.99 17.59 -1.22
CA GLY A 97 17.18 17.23 -2.40
C GLY A 97 17.22 15.75 -2.79
N SER A 98 18.36 15.07 -2.65
CA SER A 98 18.52 13.63 -2.98
C SER A 98 18.28 12.70 -1.80
N GLY A 99 18.13 13.22 -0.58
CA GLY A 99 18.03 12.45 0.67
C GLY A 99 16.62 12.34 1.27
N ILE A 100 15.55 12.52 0.50
CA ILE A 100 14.17 12.54 0.99
C ILE A 100 13.74 11.18 1.57
N ILE A 101 14.27 10.07 1.07
CA ILE A 101 13.84 8.70 1.39
C ILE A 101 13.97 8.39 2.88
N PHE A 102 15.14 8.64 3.46
CA PHE A 102 15.39 8.32 4.87
C PHE A 102 14.52 9.16 5.84
N PRO A 103 14.43 10.50 5.72
CA PRO A 103 13.52 11.30 6.55
C PRO A 103 12.05 10.93 6.38
N ALA A 104 11.61 10.64 5.14
CA ALA A 104 10.25 10.17 4.89
C ALA A 104 9.97 8.83 5.59
N PHE A 105 10.89 7.87 5.51
CA PHE A 105 10.79 6.61 6.19
C PHE A 105 10.76 6.78 7.72
N ALA A 106 11.65 7.60 8.27
CA ALA A 106 11.70 7.90 9.69
C ALA A 106 10.41 8.56 10.19
N GLY A 107 9.87 9.53 9.46
CA GLY A 107 8.59 10.18 9.79
C GLY A 107 7.41 9.19 9.77
N ALA A 108 7.37 8.32 8.75
CA ALA A 108 6.37 7.25 8.67
C ALA A 108 6.47 6.29 9.86
N LEU A 109 7.69 5.88 10.24
CA LEU A 109 7.92 5.00 11.39
C LEU A 109 7.51 5.65 12.71
N ILE A 110 7.83 6.93 12.93
CA ILE A 110 7.46 7.66 14.15
C ILE A 110 5.93 7.66 14.30
N CYS A 111 5.19 8.04 13.24
CA CYS A 111 3.73 8.00 13.28
C CYS A 111 3.21 6.58 13.52
N SER A 112 3.78 5.58 12.87
CA SER A 112 3.41 4.17 13.08
C SER A 112 3.65 3.71 14.52
N LEU A 113 4.78 4.08 15.12
CA LEU A 113 5.11 3.74 16.51
C LEU A 113 4.16 4.43 17.50
N LEU A 114 3.75 5.67 17.24
CA LEU A 114 2.73 6.35 18.04
C LEU A 114 1.39 5.60 18.01
N VAL A 115 0.96 5.17 16.84
CA VAL A 115 -0.28 4.38 16.70
C VAL A 115 -0.14 3.03 17.38
N LEU A 116 1.00 2.34 17.25
CA LEU A 116 1.29 1.08 17.95
C LEU A 116 1.31 1.25 19.47
N ALA A 117 1.85 2.36 19.97
CA ALA A 117 1.84 2.68 21.40
C ALA A 117 0.40 2.87 21.94
N VAL A 118 -0.49 3.47 21.16
CA VAL A 118 -1.92 3.54 21.52
C VAL A 118 -2.58 2.17 21.39
N ALA A 119 -2.25 1.39 20.36
CA ALA A 119 -2.78 0.04 20.16
C ALA A 119 -2.45 -0.91 21.32
N SER A 120 -1.33 -0.71 22.01
CA SER A 120 -0.98 -1.48 23.20
C SER A 120 -1.81 -1.13 24.45
N ARG A 121 -2.51 0.01 24.43
CA ARG A 121 -3.31 0.52 25.57
C ARG A 121 -4.82 0.45 25.34
N THR A 122 -5.27 0.22 24.12
CA THR A 122 -6.71 0.12 23.79
C THR A 122 -7.00 -1.16 23.01
N SER A 123 -8.10 -1.82 23.37
CA SER A 123 -8.64 -2.96 22.61
C SER A 123 -9.64 -2.51 21.53
N SER A 124 -10.10 -1.26 21.58
CA SER A 124 -11.10 -0.72 20.64
C SER A 124 -10.47 -0.42 19.29
N SER A 125 -10.86 -1.18 18.27
CA SER A 125 -10.43 -0.94 16.88
C SER A 125 -10.89 0.42 16.35
N SER A 126 -12.09 0.88 16.74
CA SER A 126 -12.60 2.19 16.33
C SER A 126 -11.79 3.35 16.93
N THR A 127 -11.45 3.28 18.23
CA THR A 127 -10.60 4.29 18.90
C THR A 127 -9.23 4.38 18.22
N LEU A 128 -8.64 3.25 17.88
CA LEU A 128 -7.34 3.19 17.21
C LEU A 128 -7.40 3.81 15.81
N LEU A 129 -8.46 3.51 15.05
CA LEU A 129 -8.67 4.11 13.73
C LEU A 129 -8.83 5.63 13.82
N MET A 130 -9.67 6.10 14.74
CA MET A 130 -9.87 7.54 14.96
C MET A 130 -8.57 8.24 15.38
N PHE A 131 -7.78 7.63 16.27
CA PHE A 131 -6.48 8.18 16.66
C PHE A 131 -5.55 8.32 15.46
N GLY A 132 -5.44 7.29 14.59
CA GLY A 132 -4.61 7.34 13.38
C GLY A 132 -5.03 8.46 12.42
N VAL A 133 -6.34 8.63 12.20
CA VAL A 133 -6.89 9.71 11.37
C VAL A 133 -6.58 11.09 11.97
N MET A 134 -6.81 11.27 13.28
CA MET A 134 -6.53 12.56 13.97
C MET A 134 -5.03 12.88 13.96
N LEU A 135 -4.18 11.88 14.19
CA LEU A 135 -2.74 12.03 14.06
C LEU A 135 -2.35 12.49 12.65
N GLY A 136 -2.94 11.87 11.62
CA GLY A 136 -2.73 12.26 10.23
C GLY A 136 -3.12 13.71 9.96
N PHE A 137 -4.26 14.19 10.46
CA PHE A 137 -4.66 15.58 10.34
C PHE A 137 -3.71 16.53 11.06
N ALA A 138 -3.31 16.23 12.28
CA ALA A 138 -2.36 17.05 13.04
C ALA A 138 -1.00 17.17 12.33
N VAL A 139 -0.46 16.05 11.83
CA VAL A 139 0.80 16.05 11.08
C VAL A 139 0.69 16.79 9.77
N ASN A 140 -0.41 16.62 9.01
CA ASN A 140 -0.66 17.37 7.77
C ASN A 140 -0.79 18.88 8.01
N ALA A 141 -1.37 19.30 9.14
CA ALA A 141 -1.40 20.72 9.52
C ALA A 141 0.01 21.28 9.73
N ILE A 142 0.90 20.53 10.37
CA ILE A 142 2.31 20.93 10.52
C ILE A 142 2.98 21.03 9.14
N VAL A 143 2.76 20.05 8.26
CA VAL A 143 3.30 20.07 6.87
C VAL A 143 2.82 21.30 6.13
N ALA A 144 1.53 21.66 6.24
CA ALA A 144 0.97 22.87 5.60
C ALA A 144 1.62 24.16 6.10
N ILE A 145 1.88 24.28 7.42
CA ILE A 145 2.60 25.43 7.99
C ILE A 145 4.04 25.49 7.44
N LEU A 146 4.72 24.36 7.37
CA LEU A 146 6.07 24.32 6.82
C LEU A 146 6.09 24.75 5.35
N GLN A 147 5.14 24.27 4.55
CA GLN A 147 5.02 24.63 3.13
C GLN A 147 4.79 26.14 2.90
N PHE A 148 4.07 26.81 3.79
CA PHE A 148 3.77 28.24 3.69
C PHE A 148 5.03 29.11 3.72
N SER A 149 6.07 28.68 4.44
CA SER A 149 7.35 29.40 4.57
C SER A 149 8.45 28.89 3.66
N THR A 150 8.12 27.95 2.75
CA THR A 150 9.12 27.26 1.91
C THR A 150 9.29 27.97 0.56
N ALA A 151 10.53 28.02 0.03
CA ALA A 151 10.82 28.55 -1.29
C ALA A 151 10.16 27.68 -2.39
N ALA A 152 9.77 28.30 -3.52
CA ALA A 152 9.02 27.66 -4.60
C ALA A 152 9.73 26.43 -5.19
N GLU A 153 11.05 26.44 -5.26
CA GLU A 153 11.85 25.33 -5.79
C GLU A 153 11.76 24.09 -4.88
N GLN A 154 11.91 24.28 -3.58
CA GLN A 154 11.80 23.20 -2.58
C GLN A 154 10.37 22.65 -2.51
N LEU A 155 9.38 23.54 -2.64
CA LEU A 155 7.97 23.16 -2.70
C LEU A 155 7.67 22.31 -3.94
N LYS A 156 8.27 22.62 -5.10
CA LYS A 156 8.18 21.82 -6.32
C LYS A 156 8.75 20.41 -6.12
N LEU A 157 9.89 20.26 -5.44
CA LEU A 157 10.48 18.96 -5.11
C LEU A 157 9.56 18.15 -4.22
N PHE A 158 8.99 18.77 -3.17
CA PHE A 158 8.02 18.10 -2.30
C PHE A 158 6.78 17.63 -3.06
N TYR A 159 6.19 18.48 -3.90
CA TYR A 159 5.01 18.08 -4.69
C TYR A 159 5.32 16.99 -5.71
N SER A 160 6.49 17.02 -6.33
CA SER A 160 6.94 15.96 -7.25
C SER A 160 7.03 14.61 -6.54
N TRP A 161 7.57 14.57 -5.31
CA TRP A 161 7.60 13.36 -4.49
C TRP A 161 6.19 12.94 -4.05
N SER A 162 5.38 13.88 -3.58
CA SER A 162 4.03 13.60 -3.05
C SER A 162 3.02 13.16 -4.12
N ALA A 163 3.29 13.43 -5.38
CA ALA A 163 2.47 12.99 -6.51
C ALA A 163 2.51 11.47 -6.73
N GLY A 164 3.57 10.81 -6.25
CA GLY A 164 3.78 9.38 -6.35
C GLY A 164 4.34 8.93 -7.70
N SER A 165 5.41 8.13 -7.65
CA SER A 165 6.07 7.58 -8.84
C SER A 165 6.81 6.28 -8.53
N PHE A 166 6.79 5.33 -9.46
CA PHE A 166 7.59 4.11 -9.36
C PHE A 166 8.99 4.26 -9.95
N SER A 167 9.31 5.40 -10.57
CA SER A 167 10.60 5.64 -11.23
C SER A 167 11.75 5.97 -10.26
N ASN A 168 11.45 6.27 -8.99
CA ASN A 168 12.43 6.78 -8.03
C ASN A 168 13.20 5.68 -7.29
N MET A 169 12.88 4.39 -7.51
CA MET A 169 13.48 3.28 -6.80
C MET A 169 14.50 2.56 -7.67
N GLY A 170 15.76 2.58 -7.23
CA GLY A 170 16.82 1.75 -7.82
C GLY A 170 16.83 0.33 -7.25
N PHE A 171 17.72 -0.52 -7.77
CA PHE A 171 17.81 -1.94 -7.37
C PHE A 171 18.03 -2.12 -5.86
N THR A 172 18.80 -1.26 -5.20
CA THR A 172 18.99 -1.33 -3.74
C THR A 172 17.65 -1.17 -2.99
N GLY A 173 16.82 -0.20 -3.41
CA GLY A 173 15.49 -0.01 -2.83
C GLY A 173 14.57 -1.21 -3.09
N ILE A 174 14.64 -1.80 -4.27
CA ILE A 174 13.90 -3.00 -4.66
C ILE A 174 14.26 -4.18 -3.73
N TYR A 175 15.54 -4.41 -3.47
CA TYR A 175 15.97 -5.47 -2.55
C TYR A 175 15.49 -5.21 -1.11
N ILE A 176 15.55 -3.97 -0.64
CA ILE A 176 15.03 -3.59 0.69
C ILE A 176 13.52 -3.85 0.77
N LEU A 177 12.76 -3.38 -0.22
CA LEU A 177 11.31 -3.58 -0.25
C LEU A 177 10.94 -5.06 -0.35
N ALA A 178 11.66 -5.84 -1.17
CA ALA A 178 11.47 -7.29 -1.26
C ALA A 178 11.73 -8.00 0.06
N ALA A 179 12.78 -7.60 0.80
CA ALA A 179 13.09 -8.16 2.12
C ALA A 179 12.00 -7.81 3.15
N VAL A 180 11.52 -6.56 3.16
CA VAL A 180 10.42 -6.12 4.03
C VAL A 180 9.12 -6.87 3.68
N LEU A 181 8.82 -7.02 2.39
CA LEU A 181 7.66 -7.78 1.92
C LEU A 181 7.74 -9.26 2.33
N ALA A 182 8.91 -9.89 2.19
CA ALA A 182 9.11 -11.27 2.59
C ALA A 182 8.92 -11.47 4.10
N ALA A 183 9.46 -10.58 4.93
CA ALA A 183 9.27 -10.59 6.38
C ALA A 183 7.79 -10.37 6.76
N ALA A 184 7.11 -9.43 6.10
CA ALA A 184 5.70 -9.16 6.29
C ALA A 184 4.81 -10.34 5.84
N LEU A 185 5.16 -11.00 4.74
CA LEU A 185 4.47 -12.18 4.25
C LEU A 185 4.61 -13.37 5.22
N LEU A 186 5.79 -13.55 5.78
CA LEU A 186 6.03 -14.58 6.79
C LEU A 186 5.18 -14.34 8.03
N THR A 187 5.19 -13.11 8.57
CA THR A 187 4.36 -12.74 9.73
C THR A 187 2.86 -12.89 9.44
N ALA A 188 2.39 -12.47 8.27
CA ALA A 188 0.99 -12.62 7.84
C ALA A 188 0.60 -14.10 7.69
N SER A 189 1.47 -14.93 7.13
CA SER A 189 1.22 -16.36 6.93
C SER A 189 1.14 -17.12 8.25
N VAL A 190 2.02 -16.83 9.19
CA VAL A 190 2.00 -17.41 10.55
C VAL A 190 0.73 -16.98 11.30
N ASN A 191 0.31 -15.73 11.15
CA ASN A 191 -0.87 -15.18 11.82
C ASN A 191 -2.19 -15.41 11.05
N ALA A 192 -2.17 -16.06 9.89
CA ALA A 192 -3.33 -16.21 9.01
C ALA A 192 -4.55 -16.80 9.75
N HIS A 193 -4.37 -17.86 10.51
CA HIS A 193 -5.46 -18.46 11.30
C HIS A 193 -5.96 -17.51 12.41
N GLY A 194 -5.06 -16.81 13.08
CA GLY A 194 -5.43 -15.83 14.09
C GLY A 194 -6.22 -14.65 13.51
N MET A 195 -5.86 -14.19 12.32
CA MET A 195 -6.62 -13.16 11.60
C MET A 195 -8.02 -13.66 11.20
N ASP A 196 -8.16 -14.93 10.79
CA ASP A 196 -9.47 -15.54 10.53
C ASP A 196 -10.36 -15.49 11.79
N LEU A 197 -9.82 -15.81 12.97
CA LEU A 197 -10.56 -15.77 14.23
C LEU A 197 -10.97 -14.36 14.66
N ILE A 198 -10.10 -13.35 14.45
CA ILE A 198 -10.39 -11.94 14.79
C ILE A 198 -11.58 -11.39 14.00
N LEU A 199 -11.87 -11.89 12.81
CA LEU A 199 -13.04 -11.46 12.03
C LEU A 199 -14.36 -11.69 12.80
N PHE A 200 -14.44 -12.74 13.66
CA PHE A 200 -15.59 -13.04 14.50
C PHE A 200 -15.60 -12.26 15.83
N GLY A 201 -14.57 -11.47 16.09
CA GLY A 201 -14.43 -10.65 17.30
C GLY A 201 -13.32 -11.12 18.23
N ASP A 202 -12.82 -10.18 19.03
CA ASP A 202 -11.69 -10.41 19.94
C ASP A 202 -12.04 -11.43 21.04
N GLY A 203 -13.28 -11.37 21.55
CA GLY A 203 -13.77 -12.33 22.55
C GLY A 203 -13.82 -13.74 22.01
N PHE A 204 -14.36 -13.92 20.80
CA PHE A 204 -14.38 -15.23 20.13
C PHE A 204 -12.97 -15.76 19.87
N ALA A 205 -12.08 -14.92 19.36
CA ALA A 205 -10.69 -15.29 19.11
C ALA A 205 -9.99 -15.73 20.40
N SER A 206 -10.21 -15.02 21.51
CA SER A 206 -9.66 -15.37 22.83
C SER A 206 -10.23 -16.68 23.35
N PHE A 207 -11.52 -16.92 23.20
CA PHE A 207 -12.18 -18.17 23.58
C PHE A 207 -11.60 -19.36 22.80
N CYS A 208 -11.24 -19.16 21.51
CA CYS A 208 -10.56 -20.17 20.69
C CYS A 208 -9.05 -20.30 21.00
N GLY A 209 -8.53 -19.67 22.05
CA GLY A 209 -7.11 -19.74 22.46
C GLY A 209 -6.17 -18.82 21.69
N ALA A 210 -6.67 -17.97 20.81
CA ALA A 210 -5.84 -16.96 20.15
C ALA A 210 -5.51 -15.80 21.12
N ARG A 211 -4.47 -15.03 20.80
CA ARG A 211 -4.06 -13.82 21.52
C ARG A 211 -4.30 -12.57 20.64
N PRO A 212 -5.53 -11.97 20.65
CA PRO A 212 -5.90 -10.90 19.74
C PRO A 212 -4.92 -9.71 19.77
N GLY A 213 -4.45 -9.31 20.95
CA GLY A 213 -3.48 -8.22 21.10
C GLY A 213 -2.18 -8.47 20.33
N ARG A 214 -1.62 -9.70 20.41
CA ARG A 214 -0.40 -10.07 19.68
C ARG A 214 -0.63 -10.08 18.16
N ILE A 215 -1.77 -10.64 17.73
CA ILE A 215 -2.11 -10.74 16.31
C ILE A 215 -2.28 -9.34 15.71
N LYS A 216 -3.03 -8.47 16.40
CA LYS A 216 -3.22 -7.07 15.99
C LYS A 216 -1.91 -6.32 15.95
N PHE A 217 -1.07 -6.44 16.97
CA PHE A 217 0.24 -5.78 17.03
C PHE A 217 1.14 -6.18 15.85
N LEU A 218 1.28 -7.48 15.58
CA LEU A 218 2.12 -7.98 14.49
C LEU A 218 1.59 -7.54 13.11
N ALA A 219 0.28 -7.57 12.92
CA ALA A 219 -0.33 -7.14 11.67
C ALA A 219 -0.23 -5.62 11.47
N LEU A 220 -0.42 -4.81 12.52
CA LEU A 220 -0.20 -3.36 12.49
C LEU A 220 1.26 -3.02 12.17
N LEU A 221 2.20 -3.65 12.87
CA LEU A 221 3.64 -3.44 12.65
C LEU A 221 4.03 -3.80 11.21
N SER A 222 3.63 -4.98 10.76
CA SER A 222 3.90 -5.47 9.40
C SER A 222 3.34 -4.54 8.34
N SER A 223 2.06 -4.16 8.45
CA SER A 223 1.38 -3.28 7.51
C SER A 223 1.99 -1.86 7.50
N SER A 224 2.35 -1.32 8.67
CA SER A 224 3.00 -0.02 8.80
C SER A 224 4.38 0.00 8.17
N LEU A 225 5.18 -1.06 8.35
CA LEU A 225 6.50 -1.18 7.73
C LEU A 225 6.41 -1.26 6.21
N LEU A 226 5.43 -2.01 5.68
CA LEU A 226 5.17 -2.08 4.24
C LEU A 226 4.81 -0.71 3.67
N ALA A 227 3.87 0.00 4.31
CA ALA A 227 3.45 1.32 3.88
C ALA A 227 4.58 2.35 4.01
N ALA A 228 5.37 2.33 5.09
CA ALA A 228 6.51 3.22 5.28
C ALA A 228 7.58 2.99 4.20
N ALA A 229 7.92 1.73 3.90
CA ALA A 229 8.88 1.40 2.86
C ALA A 229 8.40 1.86 1.49
N VAL A 230 7.16 1.56 1.11
CA VAL A 230 6.61 2.00 -0.19
C VAL A 230 6.55 3.52 -0.28
N THR A 231 5.97 4.19 0.74
CA THR A 231 5.76 5.64 0.69
C THR A 231 7.05 6.42 0.69
N SER A 232 8.11 5.97 1.37
CA SER A 232 9.39 6.66 1.39
C SER A 232 10.06 6.74 0.03
N TYR A 233 9.98 5.67 -0.76
CA TYR A 233 10.56 5.62 -2.10
C TYR A 233 9.64 6.18 -3.18
N CYS A 234 8.37 5.80 -3.13
CA CYS A 234 7.43 6.03 -4.23
C CYS A 234 6.47 7.20 -3.97
N GLY A 235 6.52 7.83 -2.79
CA GLY A 235 5.49 8.76 -2.35
C GLY A 235 4.20 8.05 -1.92
N PRO A 236 3.19 8.80 -1.48
CA PRO A 236 1.91 8.23 -1.04
C PRO A 236 1.11 7.68 -2.24
N ILE A 237 0.83 6.36 -2.25
CA ILE A 237 0.03 5.69 -3.27
C ILE A 237 -1.14 5.00 -2.58
N GLY A 238 -2.32 5.60 -2.63
CA GLY A 238 -3.53 5.06 -2.02
C GLY A 238 -4.27 4.04 -2.88
N PHE A 239 -5.39 3.53 -2.35
CA PHE A 239 -6.37 2.64 -2.98
C PHE A 239 -5.92 1.21 -3.25
N ILE A 240 -4.64 0.91 -3.45
CA ILE A 240 -4.15 -0.47 -3.69
C ILE A 240 -4.47 -1.36 -2.48
N GLY A 241 -4.29 -0.84 -1.27
CA GLY A 241 -4.59 -1.54 -0.03
C GLY A 241 -6.09 -1.86 0.16
N ILE A 242 -6.97 -1.13 -0.53
CA ILE A 242 -8.41 -1.41 -0.53
C ILE A 242 -8.78 -2.34 -1.68
N ALA A 243 -8.38 -1.99 -2.91
CA ALA A 243 -8.78 -2.70 -4.11
C ALA A 243 -8.21 -4.12 -4.20
N GLY A 244 -6.91 -4.30 -3.90
CA GLY A 244 -6.24 -5.60 -4.00
C GLY A 244 -6.89 -6.70 -3.16
N PRO A 245 -7.07 -6.53 -1.83
CA PRO A 245 -7.74 -7.52 -1.00
C PRO A 245 -9.21 -7.76 -1.38
N HIS A 246 -9.89 -6.73 -1.85
CA HIS A 246 -11.27 -6.86 -2.29
C HIS A 246 -11.38 -7.74 -3.55
N LEU A 247 -10.58 -7.45 -4.57
CA LEU A 247 -10.48 -8.27 -5.78
C LEU A 247 -10.08 -9.71 -5.46
N ALA A 248 -9.13 -9.88 -4.54
CA ALA A 248 -8.70 -11.20 -4.08
C ALA A 248 -9.87 -12.01 -3.51
N ARG A 249 -10.69 -11.42 -2.61
CA ARG A 249 -11.86 -12.10 -2.05
C ARG A 249 -12.90 -12.45 -3.10
N LEU A 250 -13.15 -11.57 -4.06
CA LEU A 250 -14.08 -11.80 -5.16
C LEU A 250 -13.63 -12.97 -6.05
N LEU A 251 -12.35 -12.98 -6.44
CA LEU A 251 -11.79 -13.97 -7.36
C LEU A 251 -11.56 -15.32 -6.71
N CYS A 252 -11.03 -15.33 -5.47
CA CYS A 252 -10.79 -16.57 -4.74
C CYS A 252 -12.05 -17.15 -4.07
N ARG A 253 -13.14 -16.37 -3.99
CA ARG A 253 -14.39 -16.77 -3.31
C ARG A 253 -14.14 -17.38 -1.94
N SER A 254 -13.22 -16.82 -1.19
CA SER A 254 -12.79 -17.31 0.12
C SER A 254 -12.45 -16.13 1.02
N SER A 255 -12.87 -16.22 2.29
CA SER A 255 -12.48 -15.26 3.33
C SER A 255 -11.29 -15.74 4.16
N SER A 256 -10.84 -16.99 4.00
CA SER A 256 -9.69 -17.52 4.73
C SER A 256 -8.39 -16.89 4.26
N HIS A 257 -7.61 -16.37 5.22
CA HIS A 257 -6.33 -15.67 4.95
C HIS A 257 -5.31 -16.57 4.24
N ARG A 258 -5.30 -17.88 4.50
CA ARG A 258 -4.39 -18.80 3.78
C ARG A 258 -4.55 -18.75 2.26
N ARG A 259 -5.77 -18.48 1.76
CA ARG A 259 -6.04 -18.34 0.32
C ARG A 259 -6.01 -16.89 -0.13
N THR A 260 -6.50 -15.99 0.71
CA THR A 260 -6.64 -14.58 0.36
C THR A 260 -5.30 -13.86 0.33
N ILE A 261 -4.31 -14.25 1.16
CA ILE A 261 -2.97 -13.66 1.16
C ILE A 261 -2.33 -13.77 -0.23
N PRO A 262 -2.10 -14.96 -0.82
CA PRO A 262 -1.43 -15.05 -2.13
C PRO A 262 -2.26 -14.39 -3.24
N CYS A 263 -3.59 -14.48 -3.18
CA CYS A 263 -4.45 -13.81 -4.15
C CYS A 263 -4.37 -12.28 -4.01
N SER A 264 -4.28 -11.75 -2.79
CA SER A 264 -4.16 -10.31 -2.53
C SER A 264 -2.85 -9.74 -3.05
N LEU A 265 -1.73 -10.44 -2.84
CA LEU A 265 -0.43 -10.07 -3.40
C LEU A 265 -0.50 -9.95 -4.91
N LEU A 266 -1.04 -10.96 -5.59
CA LEU A 266 -1.15 -10.98 -7.05
C LEU A 266 -2.12 -9.91 -7.58
N CYS A 267 -3.28 -9.73 -6.95
CA CYS A 267 -4.23 -8.70 -7.35
C CYS A 267 -3.64 -7.30 -7.16
N GLY A 268 -2.96 -7.03 -6.03
CA GLY A 268 -2.31 -5.75 -5.79
C GLY A 268 -1.20 -5.47 -6.80
N ALA A 269 -0.36 -6.45 -7.08
CA ALA A 269 0.68 -6.37 -8.10
C ALA A 269 0.09 -6.09 -9.50
N ALA A 270 -0.95 -6.81 -9.89
CA ALA A 270 -1.60 -6.61 -11.19
C ALA A 270 -2.20 -5.21 -11.32
N VAL A 271 -2.93 -4.73 -10.29
CA VAL A 271 -3.52 -3.38 -10.27
C VAL A 271 -2.44 -2.30 -10.35
N SER A 272 -1.35 -2.47 -9.62
CA SER A 272 -0.24 -1.51 -9.61
C SER A 272 0.49 -1.46 -10.95
N CYS A 273 0.81 -2.60 -11.57
CA CYS A 273 1.40 -2.65 -12.91
C CYS A 273 0.46 -2.07 -13.97
N ALA A 274 -0.85 -2.35 -13.88
CA ALA A 274 -1.83 -1.75 -14.78
C ALA A 274 -1.90 -0.22 -14.62
N ALA A 275 -1.84 0.29 -13.39
CA ALA A 275 -1.82 1.73 -13.13
C ALA A 275 -0.53 2.39 -13.61
N ASP A 276 0.63 1.73 -13.46
CA ASP A 276 1.88 2.24 -13.99
C ASP A 276 1.87 2.29 -15.51
N LEU A 277 1.41 1.23 -16.17
CA LEU A 277 1.23 1.21 -17.62
C LEU A 277 0.34 2.36 -18.09
N LEU A 278 -0.81 2.57 -17.44
CA LEU A 278 -1.72 3.67 -17.75
C LEU A 278 -1.07 5.04 -17.51
N SER A 279 -0.24 5.18 -16.47
CA SER A 279 0.47 6.44 -16.20
C SER A 279 1.45 6.83 -17.31
N GLN A 280 1.93 5.87 -18.09
CA GLN A 280 2.94 6.02 -19.13
C GLN A 280 2.39 6.19 -20.55
N ILE A 281 1.07 6.12 -20.75
CA ILE A 281 0.45 6.26 -22.08
C ILE A 281 0.67 7.66 -22.68
N TRP A 282 0.79 8.69 -21.83
CA TRP A 282 0.98 10.08 -22.25
C TRP A 282 2.46 10.38 -22.48
N SER A 283 2.73 11.38 -23.30
CA SER A 283 4.10 11.88 -23.57
C SER A 283 4.84 12.31 -22.30
N THR A 284 4.12 12.83 -21.32
CA THR A 284 4.59 13.09 -19.95
C THR A 284 3.90 12.12 -19.00
N PRO A 285 4.65 11.24 -18.30
CA PRO A 285 4.06 10.29 -17.38
C PRO A 285 3.20 10.97 -16.31
N LEU A 286 1.97 10.47 -16.13
CA LEU A 286 1.07 10.97 -15.10
C LEU A 286 1.52 10.48 -13.72
N PRO A 287 1.26 11.27 -12.65
CA PRO A 287 1.47 10.82 -11.28
C PRO A 287 0.69 9.55 -10.98
N VAL A 288 1.38 8.50 -10.51
CA VAL A 288 0.76 7.20 -10.22
C VAL A 288 -0.33 7.33 -9.16
N GLY A 289 -0.13 8.19 -8.15
CA GLY A 289 -1.13 8.46 -7.12
C GLY A 289 -2.46 8.95 -7.70
N SER A 290 -2.42 9.84 -8.70
CA SER A 290 -3.62 10.34 -9.39
C SER A 290 -4.29 9.27 -10.24
N VAL A 291 -3.52 8.48 -10.98
CA VAL A 291 -4.05 7.35 -11.78
C VAL A 291 -4.74 6.34 -10.87
N MET A 292 -4.10 6.01 -9.73
CA MET A 292 -4.69 5.10 -8.75
C MET A 292 -5.96 5.65 -8.10
N ALA A 293 -6.06 6.96 -7.87
CA ALA A 293 -7.28 7.58 -7.37
C ALA A 293 -8.44 7.45 -8.38
N ILE A 294 -8.17 7.71 -9.67
CA ILE A 294 -9.17 7.59 -10.74
C ILE A 294 -9.70 6.16 -10.88
N ILE A 295 -8.83 5.16 -10.76
CA ILE A 295 -9.23 3.74 -10.83
C ILE A 295 -9.84 3.28 -9.51
N GLY A 296 -9.24 3.66 -8.38
CA GLY A 296 -9.59 3.18 -7.06
C GLY A 296 -10.92 3.71 -6.53
N ILE A 297 -11.25 4.99 -6.78
CA ILE A 297 -12.50 5.58 -6.30
C ILE A 297 -13.74 4.85 -6.83
N PRO A 298 -13.88 4.56 -8.13
CA PRO A 298 -15.01 3.78 -8.63
C PRO A 298 -15.08 2.36 -8.02
N VAL A 299 -13.93 1.71 -7.81
CA VAL A 299 -13.88 0.39 -7.15
C VAL A 299 -14.40 0.48 -5.71
N VAL A 300 -13.94 1.47 -4.95
CA VAL A 300 -14.40 1.69 -3.57
C VAL A 300 -15.90 2.01 -3.53
N MET A 301 -16.38 2.84 -4.44
CA MET A 301 -17.81 3.16 -4.56
C MET A 301 -18.65 1.91 -4.89
N ALA A 302 -18.17 1.07 -5.81
CA ALA A 302 -18.83 -0.20 -6.12
C ALA A 302 -18.88 -1.15 -4.90
N ILE A 303 -17.82 -1.19 -4.09
CA ILE A 303 -17.76 -1.96 -2.83
C ILE A 303 -18.84 -1.45 -1.86
N LEU A 304 -18.92 -0.14 -1.67
CA LEU A 304 -19.88 0.48 -0.75
C LEU A 304 -21.33 0.24 -1.18
N LEU A 305 -21.62 0.39 -2.47
CA LEU A 305 -22.96 0.19 -3.03
C LEU A 305 -23.35 -1.29 -3.13
N GLY A 306 -22.37 -2.18 -3.34
CA GLY A 306 -22.58 -3.64 -3.42
C GLY A 306 -22.71 -4.33 -2.06
N SER A 307 -22.27 -3.70 -0.97
CA SER A 307 -22.51 -4.17 0.38
C SER A 307 -23.96 -3.90 0.76
N ARG A 308 -24.90 -4.81 0.38
CA ARG A 308 -26.28 -4.77 0.86
C ARG A 308 -26.23 -4.85 2.39
N PRO A 309 -26.87 -3.91 3.12
CA PRO A 309 -27.00 -4.05 4.58
C PRO A 309 -27.84 -5.29 4.84
N LEU A 310 -27.30 -6.23 5.64
CA LEU A 310 -28.01 -7.40 6.20
C LEU A 310 -29.13 -7.01 7.20
N SER A 311 -29.62 -5.77 7.13
CA SER A 311 -30.67 -5.24 7.99
C SER A 311 -31.96 -4.99 7.22
N ARG A 312 -32.61 -6.05 6.73
CA ARG A 312 -34.03 -6.05 6.39
C ARG A 312 -34.65 -7.43 6.69
N GLU A 313 -34.50 -7.90 7.92
CA GLU A 313 -35.37 -8.91 8.51
C GLU A 313 -35.24 -8.79 10.03
N GLN A 314 -35.93 -7.82 10.61
CA GLN A 314 -36.50 -7.85 11.96
C GLN A 314 -37.84 -7.13 11.91
#